data_898526ccc4fdd82a6037f83cd56108dc
#
_entry.id   898526ccc4fdd82a6037f83cd56108dc
#
_cell.length_a   1.000
_cell.length_b   1.000
_cell.length_c   1.000
_cell.angle_alpha   90.00
_cell.angle_beta   90.00
_cell.angle_gamma   90.00
#
_symmetry.space_group_name_H-M   'P 1'
#
loop_
_entity.id
_entity.type
_entity.pdbx_description
1 polymer ?
#
loop_
_entity_poly.entity_id
_entity_poly.type
_entity_poly.pdbx_seq_one_letter_code
_entity_poly.pdbx_strand_id
1 'polypeptide(L)'
;MQDNIVVLKNYKVTMAQGESVLNGSINLQGEEPVFDLDVETAGVRAEPFIKVVAPEVKLTGNVNNIMFVKGTLTMPDISGKFLLTDGSAEGYLIDKIETDYSYQANNLVISDCDIVALSTEAKLNGRMDAEKNLDFKVDIRDIDLSALPINDDTVDLDGYANAHGTLTGTLSKPFFHGDVSSKSIMINGEELTDIQCKLDSDGGIKNHLLGSFKQAPKGVLSAELDYNHEQKLLQGNIVAIYGNVRSILKMAKADYNVDGLAQGEIAINPHGSGSVSYTHLTLPTIA
;
A
#
# COMPACT_ATOMS: atom_id res chain seq x y z
N MET A 1 49.77 -13.08 -23.70
CA MET A 1 48.64 -13.38 -22.80
C MET A 1 47.38 -13.00 -23.56
N GLN A 2 46.51 -13.93 -23.86
CA GLN A 2 45.22 -13.59 -24.46
C GLN A 2 44.43 -12.80 -23.42
N ASP A 3 43.95 -11.62 -23.84
CA ASP A 3 43.06 -10.82 -22.98
C ASP A 3 41.76 -11.59 -22.78
N ASN A 4 41.55 -12.16 -21.59
CA ASN A 4 40.34 -12.90 -21.23
C ASN A 4 39.18 -11.90 -20.98
N ILE A 5 38.93 -11.02 -21.93
CA ILE A 5 37.85 -10.05 -21.90
C ILE A 5 36.85 -10.38 -23.00
N VAL A 6 35.64 -10.61 -22.66
CA VAL A 6 34.52 -10.74 -23.60
C VAL A 6 33.89 -9.38 -23.78
N VAL A 7 33.86 -8.88 -25.01
CA VAL A 7 33.20 -7.61 -25.36
C VAL A 7 31.85 -7.91 -26.02
N LEU A 8 30.80 -7.37 -25.50
CA LEU A 8 29.43 -7.48 -26.03
C LEU A 8 29.09 -6.17 -26.77
N LYS A 9 28.62 -6.28 -28.00
CA LYS A 9 28.15 -5.15 -28.81
C LYS A 9 26.79 -5.51 -29.42
N ASN A 10 25.74 -4.84 -28.94
CA ASN A 10 24.35 -5.11 -29.35
C ASN A 10 24.04 -6.61 -29.31
N TYR A 11 24.51 -7.28 -28.24
CA TYR A 11 24.26 -8.69 -28.07
C TYR A 11 22.80 -8.90 -27.64
N LYS A 12 22.03 -9.59 -28.50
CA LYS A 12 20.60 -9.79 -28.30
C LYS A 12 20.33 -11.11 -27.61
N VAL A 13 19.51 -11.06 -26.58
CA VAL A 13 18.94 -12.22 -25.89
C VAL A 13 17.43 -12.15 -26.07
N THR A 14 16.86 -13.11 -26.77
CA THR A 14 15.41 -13.24 -26.95
C THR A 14 14.85 -14.15 -25.87
N MET A 15 13.86 -13.67 -25.16
CA MET A 15 13.08 -14.43 -24.17
C MET A 15 11.70 -14.76 -24.74
N ALA A 16 10.92 -15.59 -24.05
CA ALA A 16 9.62 -16.05 -24.52
C ALA A 16 8.66 -14.91 -24.94
N GLN A 17 8.82 -13.73 -24.36
CA GLN A 17 8.13 -12.50 -24.74
C GLN A 17 9.08 -11.33 -24.47
N GLY A 18 9.60 -10.72 -25.54
CA GLY A 18 10.51 -9.60 -25.47
C GLY A 18 11.97 -9.92 -25.70
N GLU A 19 12.81 -8.91 -25.67
CA GLU A 19 14.24 -9.03 -25.90
C GLU A 19 15.06 -8.19 -24.91
N SER A 20 16.31 -8.61 -24.68
CA SER A 20 17.31 -7.78 -23.99
C SER A 20 18.49 -7.56 -24.91
N VAL A 21 19.00 -6.33 -24.92
CA VAL A 21 20.20 -5.92 -25.65
C VAL A 21 21.29 -5.61 -24.64
N LEU A 22 22.44 -6.26 -24.77
CA LEU A 22 23.58 -6.11 -23.87
C LEU A 22 24.75 -5.44 -24.62
N ASN A 23 25.33 -4.43 -23.99
CA ASN A 23 26.57 -3.79 -24.39
C ASN A 23 27.55 -3.77 -23.23
N GLY A 24 28.85 -3.77 -23.51
CA GLY A 24 29.87 -3.66 -22.47
C GLY A 24 30.90 -4.78 -22.48
N SER A 25 31.42 -5.13 -21.32
CA SER A 25 32.47 -6.12 -21.19
C SER A 25 32.34 -7.01 -19.96
N ILE A 26 32.90 -8.23 -20.09
CA ILE A 26 33.05 -9.19 -18.99
C ILE A 26 34.56 -9.55 -18.95
N ASN A 27 35.22 -9.19 -17.87
CA ASN A 27 36.61 -9.55 -17.61
C ASN A 27 36.71 -10.86 -16.87
N LEU A 28 37.33 -11.86 -17.46
CA LEU A 28 37.52 -13.23 -16.95
C LEU A 28 38.91 -13.50 -16.39
N GLN A 29 39.72 -12.43 -16.11
CA GLN A 29 41.10 -12.59 -15.66
C GLN A 29 41.30 -12.89 -14.18
N GLY A 30 40.27 -12.60 -13.33
CA GLY A 30 40.30 -12.79 -11.89
C GLY A 30 39.74 -14.15 -11.45
N GLU A 31 39.60 -14.31 -10.14
CA GLU A 31 38.91 -15.48 -9.54
C GLU A 31 37.41 -15.48 -9.86
N GLU A 32 36.83 -14.30 -9.98
CA GLU A 32 35.45 -14.09 -10.38
C GLU A 32 35.37 -13.19 -11.62
N PRO A 33 34.39 -13.40 -12.51
CA PRO A 33 34.09 -12.49 -13.60
C PRO A 33 33.72 -11.09 -13.10
N VAL A 34 34.30 -10.07 -13.71
CA VAL A 34 33.94 -8.66 -13.44
C VAL A 34 33.12 -8.14 -14.62
N PHE A 35 31.94 -7.62 -14.31
CA PHE A 35 30.99 -7.10 -15.29
C PHE A 35 31.07 -5.58 -15.38
N ASP A 36 30.91 -5.06 -16.59
CA ASP A 36 30.64 -3.65 -16.89
C ASP A 36 29.70 -3.65 -18.11
N LEU A 37 28.39 -3.70 -17.82
CA LEU A 37 27.35 -3.96 -18.81
C LEU A 37 26.25 -2.91 -18.74
N ASP A 38 25.83 -2.47 -19.92
CA ASP A 38 24.57 -1.76 -20.15
C ASP A 38 23.56 -2.77 -20.72
N VAL A 39 22.42 -2.91 -20.06
CA VAL A 39 21.36 -3.85 -20.43
C VAL A 39 20.06 -3.09 -20.65
N GLU A 40 19.55 -3.16 -21.86
CA GLU A 40 18.22 -2.63 -22.21
C GLU A 40 17.27 -3.79 -22.47
N THR A 41 16.18 -3.85 -21.72
CA THR A 41 15.17 -4.92 -21.78
C THR A 41 13.84 -4.33 -22.18
N ALA A 42 13.16 -4.93 -23.15
CA ALA A 42 11.88 -4.49 -23.65
C ALA A 42 10.85 -5.62 -23.75
N GLY A 43 9.68 -5.39 -23.16
CA GLY A 43 8.49 -6.24 -23.30
C GLY A 43 8.62 -7.63 -22.69
N VAL A 44 9.48 -7.85 -21.70
CA VAL A 44 9.62 -9.15 -21.02
C VAL A 44 8.59 -9.28 -19.89
N ARG A 45 8.25 -10.53 -19.57
CA ARG A 45 7.35 -10.83 -18.43
C ARG A 45 8.07 -10.65 -17.10
N ALA A 46 7.37 -10.05 -16.12
CA ALA A 46 7.91 -9.79 -14.78
C ALA A 46 8.15 -11.08 -13.97
N GLU A 47 7.28 -12.08 -14.12
CA GLU A 47 7.23 -13.25 -13.25
C GLU A 47 8.54 -14.03 -13.11
N PRO A 48 9.34 -14.26 -14.18
CA PRO A 48 10.61 -14.97 -14.04
C PRO A 48 11.63 -14.21 -13.17
N PHE A 49 11.61 -12.87 -13.21
CA PHE A 49 12.54 -12.04 -12.43
C PHE A 49 12.12 -11.97 -10.97
N ILE A 50 10.82 -11.75 -10.73
CA ILE A 50 10.28 -11.66 -9.37
C ILE A 50 10.49 -12.96 -8.59
N LYS A 51 10.34 -14.13 -9.23
CA LYS A 51 10.63 -15.41 -8.59
C LYS A 51 12.05 -15.56 -8.07
N VAL A 52 13.00 -14.83 -8.65
CA VAL A 52 14.41 -14.86 -8.21
C VAL A 52 14.66 -13.90 -7.06
N VAL A 53 14.06 -12.70 -7.11
CA VAL A 53 14.34 -11.60 -6.18
C VAL A 53 13.43 -11.64 -4.94
N ALA A 54 12.15 -11.91 -5.16
CA ALA A 54 11.11 -11.91 -4.13
C ALA A 54 10.07 -13.01 -4.43
N PRO A 55 10.42 -14.29 -4.25
CA PRO A 55 9.58 -15.42 -4.65
C PRO A 55 8.22 -15.48 -3.94
N GLU A 56 8.08 -14.81 -2.82
CA GLU A 56 6.85 -14.64 -2.05
C GLU A 56 5.88 -13.62 -2.67
N VAL A 57 6.35 -12.75 -3.58
CA VAL A 57 5.55 -11.71 -4.21
C VAL A 57 4.96 -12.21 -5.52
N LYS A 58 3.64 -12.15 -5.66
CA LYS A 58 2.94 -12.50 -6.89
C LYS A 58 2.75 -11.24 -7.74
N LEU A 59 3.79 -10.86 -8.46
CA LEU A 59 3.75 -9.73 -9.40
C LEU A 59 3.81 -10.26 -10.84
N THR A 60 2.87 -9.79 -11.67
CA THR A 60 2.83 -10.05 -13.10
C THR A 60 2.94 -8.73 -13.88
N GLY A 61 3.15 -8.79 -15.18
CA GLY A 61 3.13 -7.62 -16.06
C GLY A 61 4.22 -7.62 -17.12
N ASN A 62 4.23 -6.56 -17.91
CA ASN A 62 5.25 -6.33 -18.95
C ASN A 62 6.31 -5.38 -18.41
N VAL A 63 7.57 -5.77 -18.53
CA VAL A 63 8.72 -5.03 -18.01
C VAL A 63 9.54 -4.44 -19.15
N ASN A 64 9.83 -3.15 -19.03
CA ASN A 64 10.90 -2.46 -19.73
C ASN A 64 11.91 -1.98 -18.67
N ASN A 65 13.20 -2.19 -18.93
CA ASN A 65 14.24 -1.89 -17.95
C ASN A 65 15.50 -1.41 -18.67
N ILE A 66 16.11 -0.35 -18.16
CA ILE A 66 17.46 0.08 -18.52
C ILE A 66 18.30 -0.15 -17.27
N MET A 67 19.31 -0.98 -17.36
CA MET A 67 20.10 -1.43 -16.22
C MET A 67 21.59 -1.33 -16.52
N PHE A 68 22.34 -0.78 -15.59
CA PHE A 68 23.79 -0.74 -15.56
C PHE A 68 24.27 -1.73 -14.50
N VAL A 69 25.13 -2.65 -14.90
CA VAL A 69 25.67 -3.70 -14.04
C VAL A 69 27.17 -3.59 -13.98
N LYS A 70 27.72 -3.37 -12.79
CA LYS A 70 29.16 -3.33 -12.53
C LYS A 70 29.53 -4.29 -11.40
N GLY A 71 30.83 -4.63 -11.30
CA GLY A 71 31.36 -5.47 -10.23
C GLY A 71 31.29 -6.97 -10.54
N THR A 72 31.26 -7.78 -9.50
CA THR A 72 31.24 -9.26 -9.58
C THR A 72 29.87 -9.82 -9.25
N LEU A 73 29.67 -11.14 -9.40
CA LEU A 73 28.42 -11.80 -8.98
C LEU A 73 28.22 -11.74 -7.47
N THR A 74 29.32 -11.73 -6.69
CA THR A 74 29.25 -11.67 -5.23
C THR A 74 29.11 -10.24 -4.69
N MET A 75 29.60 -9.25 -5.46
CA MET A 75 29.49 -7.81 -5.13
C MET A 75 29.01 -7.02 -6.35
N PRO A 76 27.75 -7.17 -6.73
CA PRO A 76 27.19 -6.42 -7.82
C PRO A 76 26.90 -4.99 -7.40
N ASP A 77 27.15 -4.05 -8.33
CA ASP A 77 26.69 -2.67 -8.29
C ASP A 77 25.75 -2.49 -9.49
N ILE A 78 24.46 -2.41 -9.21
CA ILE A 78 23.41 -2.36 -10.22
C ILE A 78 22.62 -1.09 -10.02
N SER A 79 22.34 -0.36 -11.10
CA SER A 79 21.42 0.76 -11.08
C SER A 79 20.60 0.80 -12.36
N GLY A 80 19.46 1.47 -12.34
CA GLY A 80 18.64 1.51 -13.53
C GLY A 80 17.29 2.16 -13.35
N LYS A 81 16.51 2.08 -14.44
CA LYS A 81 15.13 2.50 -14.53
C LYS A 81 14.26 1.31 -14.85
N PHE A 82 13.22 1.13 -14.08
CA PHE A 82 12.27 0.03 -14.23
C PHE A 82 10.89 0.60 -14.56
N LEU A 83 10.25 0.03 -15.56
CA LEU A 83 8.85 0.30 -15.92
C LEU A 83 8.11 -1.02 -16.05
N LEU A 84 7.05 -1.18 -15.26
CA LEU A 84 6.08 -2.26 -15.40
C LEU A 84 4.75 -1.69 -15.85
N THR A 85 4.12 -2.34 -16.81
CA THR A 85 2.78 -2.01 -17.31
C THR A 85 1.91 -3.25 -17.39
N ASP A 86 0.59 -3.04 -17.40
CA ASP A 86 -0.41 -4.10 -17.56
C ASP A 86 -0.20 -5.26 -16.59
N GLY A 87 0.04 -4.94 -15.33
CA GLY A 87 0.40 -5.89 -14.30
C GLY A 87 -0.71 -6.23 -13.32
N SER A 88 -0.37 -7.12 -12.41
CA SER A 88 -1.15 -7.35 -11.19
C SER A 88 -0.22 -7.74 -10.04
N ALA A 89 -0.56 -7.30 -8.81
CA ALA A 89 0.08 -7.74 -7.58
C ALA A 89 -0.97 -8.34 -6.64
N GLU A 90 -0.75 -9.55 -6.15
CA GLU A 90 -1.67 -10.29 -5.27
C GLU A 90 -3.13 -10.32 -5.81
N GLY A 91 -3.30 -10.21 -7.13
CA GLY A 91 -4.61 -10.20 -7.80
C GLY A 91 -5.19 -8.80 -8.06
N TYR A 92 -4.59 -7.73 -7.53
CA TYR A 92 -4.98 -6.35 -7.83
C TYR A 92 -4.31 -5.85 -9.09
N LEU A 93 -5.07 -5.17 -9.95
CA LEU A 93 -4.56 -4.60 -11.20
C LEU A 93 -3.60 -3.45 -10.91
N ILE A 94 -2.49 -3.46 -11.64
CA ILE A 94 -1.49 -2.39 -11.65
C ILE A 94 -1.37 -1.88 -13.07
N ASP A 95 -1.70 -0.61 -13.28
CA ASP A 95 -1.59 0.02 -14.59
C ASP A 95 -0.13 0.32 -14.91
N LYS A 96 0.59 0.85 -13.90
CA LYS A 96 1.99 1.24 -14.07
C LYS A 96 2.77 1.20 -12.75
N ILE A 97 4.03 0.76 -12.82
CA ILE A 97 5.08 1.05 -11.82
C ILE A 97 6.27 1.60 -12.59
N GLU A 98 6.73 2.79 -12.24
CA GLU A 98 7.93 3.39 -12.81
C GLU A 98 8.85 3.83 -11.67
N THR A 99 10.13 3.43 -11.72
CA THR A 99 11.07 3.77 -10.65
C THR A 99 12.51 3.80 -11.12
N ASP A 100 13.30 4.64 -10.47
CA ASP A 100 14.74 4.56 -10.45
C ASP A 100 15.18 3.68 -9.28
N TYR A 101 16.14 2.80 -9.49
CA TYR A 101 16.63 1.91 -8.45
C TYR A 101 18.14 1.76 -8.47
N SER A 102 18.70 1.40 -7.32
CA SER A 102 20.08 0.92 -7.20
C SER A 102 20.17 -0.25 -6.21
N TYR A 103 21.09 -1.16 -6.49
CA TYR A 103 21.36 -2.32 -5.66
C TYR A 103 22.85 -2.46 -5.48
N GLN A 104 23.33 -2.32 -4.24
CA GLN A 104 24.75 -2.41 -3.90
C GLN A 104 24.89 -3.00 -2.48
N ALA A 105 25.87 -3.87 -2.28
CA ALA A 105 26.14 -4.51 -0.99
C ALA A 105 24.86 -5.10 -0.33
N ASN A 106 24.04 -5.77 -1.14
CA ASN A 106 22.74 -6.36 -0.76
C ASN A 106 21.67 -5.35 -0.28
N ASN A 107 21.88 -4.06 -0.51
CA ASN A 107 20.87 -3.03 -0.24
C ASN A 107 20.21 -2.61 -1.55
N LEU A 108 18.88 -2.62 -1.58
CA LEU A 108 18.07 -2.07 -2.65
C LEU A 108 17.59 -0.68 -2.25
N VAL A 109 17.88 0.32 -3.05
CA VAL A 109 17.33 1.67 -2.93
C VAL A 109 16.36 1.90 -4.07
N ILE A 110 15.17 2.35 -3.74
CA ILE A 110 14.10 2.76 -4.65
C ILE A 110 13.95 4.27 -4.54
N SER A 111 14.04 4.97 -5.64
CA SER A 111 13.82 6.41 -5.69
C SER A 111 12.83 6.76 -6.79
N ASP A 112 12.05 7.82 -6.53
CA ASP A 112 11.04 8.33 -7.48
C ASP A 112 10.11 7.23 -8.05
N CYS A 113 9.68 6.31 -7.19
CA CYS A 113 8.76 5.25 -7.59
C CYS A 113 7.34 5.81 -7.67
N ASP A 114 6.79 5.82 -8.88
CA ASP A 114 5.41 6.14 -9.17
C ASP A 114 4.63 4.85 -9.48
N ILE A 115 3.55 4.64 -8.75
CA ILE A 115 2.64 3.49 -8.90
C ILE A 115 1.26 4.01 -9.25
N VAL A 116 0.65 3.45 -10.29
CA VAL A 116 -0.75 3.68 -10.64
C VAL A 116 -1.46 2.33 -10.59
N ALA A 117 -2.43 2.21 -9.72
CA ALA A 117 -3.20 0.99 -9.51
C ALA A 117 -4.62 1.33 -9.05
N LEU A 118 -5.64 0.68 -9.63
CA LEU A 118 -7.05 0.89 -9.25
C LEU A 118 -7.46 2.38 -9.26
N SER A 119 -6.99 3.16 -10.25
CA SER A 119 -7.18 4.62 -10.34
C SER A 119 -6.56 5.44 -9.20
N THR A 120 -5.73 4.83 -8.37
CA THR A 120 -5.01 5.43 -7.26
C THR A 120 -3.56 5.68 -7.66
N GLU A 121 -3.02 6.84 -7.26
CA GLU A 121 -1.61 7.18 -7.45
C GLU A 121 -0.85 7.01 -6.13
N ALA A 122 0.27 6.31 -6.16
CA ALA A 122 1.14 6.17 -5.01
C ALA A 122 2.59 6.50 -5.38
N LYS A 123 3.28 7.15 -4.44
CA LYS A 123 4.72 7.40 -4.52
C LYS A 123 5.43 6.65 -3.40
N LEU A 124 6.53 6.02 -3.75
CA LEU A 124 7.33 5.24 -2.82
C LEU A 124 8.80 5.65 -2.96
N ASN A 125 9.46 5.91 -1.83
CA ASN A 125 10.89 6.20 -1.76
C ASN A 125 11.48 5.54 -0.53
N GLY A 126 12.63 4.88 -0.67
CA GLY A 126 13.26 4.27 0.49
C GLY A 126 14.23 3.16 0.12
N ARG A 127 14.42 2.26 1.05
CA ARG A 127 15.39 1.17 0.89
C ARG A 127 14.91 -0.12 1.55
N MET A 128 15.47 -1.21 1.06
CA MET A 128 15.42 -2.53 1.68
C MET A 128 16.86 -2.99 1.91
N ASP A 129 17.20 -3.38 3.14
CA ASP A 129 18.54 -3.86 3.49
C ASP A 129 18.75 -5.35 3.14
N ALA A 130 19.95 -5.86 3.46
CA ALA A 130 20.35 -7.25 3.20
C ALA A 130 19.49 -8.27 3.96
N GLU A 131 18.96 -7.90 5.12
CA GLU A 131 18.06 -8.69 5.96
C GLU A 131 16.59 -8.55 5.54
N LYS A 132 16.32 -7.84 4.42
CA LYS A 132 14.99 -7.52 3.88
C LYS A 132 14.14 -6.62 4.80
N ASN A 133 14.77 -5.84 5.68
CA ASN A 133 14.06 -4.82 6.42
C ASN A 133 13.73 -3.65 5.50
N LEU A 134 12.53 -3.15 5.64
CA LEU A 134 11.97 -2.04 4.85
C LEU A 134 12.12 -0.71 5.59
N ASP A 135 12.45 0.33 4.85
CA ASP A 135 12.47 1.72 5.31
C ASP A 135 12.03 2.61 4.15
N PHE A 136 10.70 2.71 3.95
CA PHE A 136 10.11 3.45 2.85
C PHE A 136 9.18 4.55 3.36
N LYS A 137 9.19 5.67 2.65
CA LYS A 137 8.14 6.70 2.72
C LYS A 137 7.11 6.42 1.65
N VAL A 138 5.84 6.57 2.01
CA VAL A 138 4.69 6.29 1.16
C VAL A 138 3.79 7.51 1.14
N ASP A 139 3.37 7.93 -0.05
CA ASP A 139 2.36 8.98 -0.27
C ASP A 139 1.36 8.42 -1.29
N ILE A 140 0.13 8.23 -0.88
CA ILE A 140 -0.94 7.67 -1.71
C ILE A 140 -2.04 8.72 -1.82
N ARG A 141 -2.49 8.99 -3.03
CA ARG A 141 -3.51 9.99 -3.34
C ARG A 141 -4.68 9.38 -4.05
N ASP A 142 -5.83 9.98 -3.78
CA ASP A 142 -7.08 9.65 -4.45
C ASP A 142 -7.41 8.15 -4.38
N ILE A 143 -7.19 7.54 -3.19
CA ILE A 143 -7.58 6.16 -2.93
C ILE A 143 -9.09 6.06 -3.12
N ASP A 144 -9.52 5.33 -4.15
CA ASP A 144 -10.93 5.04 -4.37
C ASP A 144 -11.40 4.01 -3.34
N LEU A 145 -12.14 4.47 -2.34
CA LEU A 145 -12.59 3.62 -1.24
C LEU A 145 -13.61 2.57 -1.71
N SER A 146 -14.34 2.85 -2.79
CA SER A 146 -15.30 1.90 -3.35
C SER A 146 -14.64 0.68 -4.00
N ALA A 147 -13.39 0.85 -4.47
CA ALA A 147 -12.59 -0.22 -5.07
C ALA A 147 -11.87 -1.12 -4.04
N LEU A 148 -11.92 -0.77 -2.74
CA LEU A 148 -11.24 -1.55 -1.72
C LEU A 148 -11.98 -2.87 -1.43
N PRO A 149 -11.24 -3.97 -1.16
CA PRO A 149 -11.83 -5.29 -0.89
C PRO A 149 -12.53 -5.40 0.47
N ILE A 150 -12.63 -4.28 1.21
CA ILE A 150 -13.36 -4.20 2.48
C ILE A 150 -14.84 -3.93 2.28
N ASN A 151 -15.26 -3.55 1.08
CA ASN A 151 -16.67 -3.38 0.75
C ASN A 151 -17.35 -4.75 0.67
N ASP A 152 -18.39 -4.94 1.45
CA ASP A 152 -19.20 -6.16 1.53
C ASP A 152 -20.68 -5.83 1.83
N ASP A 153 -21.49 -6.84 2.09
CA ASP A 153 -22.90 -6.65 2.41
C ASP A 153 -23.13 -5.88 3.71
N THR A 154 -22.09 -5.75 4.58
CA THR A 154 -22.19 -5.05 5.87
C THR A 154 -21.66 -3.63 5.82
N VAL A 155 -20.68 -3.37 4.96
CA VAL A 155 -20.03 -2.06 4.79
C VAL A 155 -20.04 -1.68 3.32
N ASP A 156 -20.70 -0.57 3.00
CA ASP A 156 -20.62 0.12 1.71
C ASP A 156 -19.87 1.43 1.93
N LEU A 157 -18.62 1.47 1.44
CA LEU A 157 -17.71 2.59 1.63
C LEU A 157 -17.43 3.24 0.27
N ASP A 158 -17.69 4.54 0.17
CA ASP A 158 -17.48 5.33 -1.05
C ASP A 158 -16.78 6.64 -0.73
N GLY A 159 -16.10 7.20 -1.71
CA GLY A 159 -15.33 8.45 -1.62
C GLY A 159 -13.85 8.25 -1.85
N TYR A 160 -13.09 9.31 -1.62
CA TYR A 160 -11.65 9.31 -1.87
C TYR A 160 -10.88 9.68 -0.61
N ALA A 161 -9.77 8.99 -0.37
CA ALA A 161 -8.87 9.25 0.74
C ALA A 161 -7.43 9.45 0.26
N ASN A 162 -6.62 10.09 1.10
CA ASN A 162 -5.17 10.16 0.94
C ASN A 162 -4.50 9.51 2.14
N ALA A 163 -3.38 8.85 1.91
CA ALA A 163 -2.56 8.27 2.97
C ALA A 163 -1.10 8.74 2.82
N HIS A 164 -0.48 9.08 3.94
CA HIS A 164 0.92 9.48 4.00
C HIS A 164 1.58 8.82 5.20
N GLY A 165 2.72 8.16 5.00
CA GLY A 165 3.34 7.46 6.12
C GLY A 165 4.66 6.78 5.78
N THR A 166 5.00 5.79 6.59
CA THR A 166 6.19 4.96 6.45
C THR A 166 5.81 3.48 6.41
N LEU A 167 6.53 2.74 5.58
CA LEU A 167 6.46 1.28 5.50
C LEU A 167 7.78 0.73 6.05
N THR A 168 7.70 -0.01 7.14
CA THR A 168 8.82 -0.60 7.87
C THR A 168 8.61 -2.11 8.07
N GLY A 169 9.37 -2.74 8.94
CA GLY A 169 9.32 -4.19 9.15
C GLY A 169 10.07 -4.95 8.08
N THR A 170 9.64 -6.14 7.70
CA THR A 170 10.28 -6.96 6.67
C THR A 170 9.37 -7.12 5.45
N LEU A 171 9.94 -7.54 4.31
CA LEU A 171 9.15 -7.80 3.10
C LEU A 171 8.01 -8.80 3.32
N SER A 172 8.20 -9.79 4.21
CA SER A 172 7.18 -10.78 4.56
C SER A 172 6.19 -10.31 5.64
N LYS A 173 6.57 -9.28 6.41
CA LYS A 173 5.74 -8.67 7.46
C LYS A 173 5.94 -7.16 7.43
N PRO A 174 5.38 -6.49 6.41
CA PRO A 174 5.47 -5.03 6.31
C PRO A 174 4.59 -4.38 7.38
N PHE A 175 5.04 -3.27 7.93
CA PHE A 175 4.31 -2.47 8.89
C PHE A 175 4.14 -1.05 8.33
N PHE A 176 2.90 -0.62 8.16
CA PHE A 176 2.57 0.74 7.78
C PHE A 176 2.21 1.56 9.01
N HIS A 177 2.77 2.75 9.12
CA HIS A 177 2.42 3.76 10.10
C HIS A 177 2.24 5.10 9.39
N GLY A 178 1.06 5.71 9.53
CA GLY A 178 0.80 6.95 8.81
C GLY A 178 -0.52 7.61 9.13
N ASP A 179 -0.74 8.71 8.43
CA ASP A 179 -1.95 9.52 8.51
C ASP A 179 -2.82 9.24 7.28
N VAL A 180 -4.12 9.13 7.50
CA VAL A 180 -5.15 9.01 6.46
C VAL A 180 -6.09 10.19 6.57
N SER A 181 -6.39 10.83 5.46
CA SER A 181 -7.27 11.98 5.43
C SER A 181 -8.25 11.92 4.26
N SER A 182 -9.44 12.49 4.47
CA SER A 182 -10.42 12.69 3.41
C SER A 182 -11.24 13.94 3.68
N LYS A 183 -11.70 14.58 2.61
CA LYS A 183 -12.67 15.69 2.72
C LYS A 183 -14.07 15.15 3.04
N SER A 184 -14.45 14.07 2.41
CA SER A 184 -15.75 13.42 2.57
C SER A 184 -15.67 11.96 2.17
N ILE A 185 -16.33 11.10 2.96
CA ILE A 185 -16.58 9.69 2.65
C ILE A 185 -18.04 9.38 2.91
N MET A 186 -18.55 8.35 2.24
CA MET A 186 -19.86 7.78 2.52
C MET A 186 -19.70 6.42 3.18
N ILE A 187 -20.41 6.17 4.26
CA ILE A 187 -20.49 4.86 4.90
C ILE A 187 -21.97 4.46 4.96
N ASN A 188 -22.33 3.41 4.23
CA ASN A 188 -23.72 2.93 4.14
C ASN A 188 -24.71 4.07 3.79
N GLY A 189 -24.30 4.99 2.87
CA GLY A 189 -25.10 6.10 2.41
C GLY A 189 -25.14 7.32 3.34
N GLU A 190 -24.38 7.33 4.44
CA GLU A 190 -24.26 8.47 5.36
C GLU A 190 -22.92 9.16 5.22
N GLU A 191 -22.94 10.49 5.05
CA GLU A 191 -21.75 11.30 4.82
C GLU A 191 -21.01 11.65 6.12
N LEU A 192 -19.70 11.44 6.09
CA LEU A 192 -18.75 11.96 7.07
C LEU A 192 -17.77 12.89 6.36
N THR A 193 -17.39 13.97 7.02
CA THR A 193 -16.50 15.00 6.46
C THR A 193 -15.31 15.29 7.36
N ASP A 194 -14.29 15.96 6.80
CA ASP A 194 -13.08 16.36 7.54
C ASP A 194 -12.43 15.19 8.29
N ILE A 195 -12.25 14.07 7.60
CA ILE A 195 -11.66 12.86 8.17
C ILE A 195 -10.15 13.06 8.36
N GLN A 196 -9.68 12.79 9.57
CA GLN A 196 -8.28 12.78 9.95
C GLN A 196 -8.03 11.56 10.84
N CYS A 197 -7.25 10.61 10.38
CA CYS A 197 -6.98 9.37 11.10
C CYS A 197 -5.49 9.06 11.10
N LYS A 198 -5.00 8.45 12.17
CA LYS A 198 -3.75 7.70 12.19
C LYS A 198 -4.06 6.22 11.98
N LEU A 199 -3.25 5.59 11.17
CA LEU A 199 -3.39 4.17 10.85
C LEU A 199 -2.07 3.44 11.09
N ASP A 200 -2.12 2.43 11.93
CA ASP A 200 -1.07 1.44 12.12
C ASP A 200 -1.55 0.09 11.58
N SER A 201 -0.78 -0.52 10.66
CA SER A 201 -1.14 -1.80 10.06
C SER A 201 0.05 -2.74 10.05
N ASP A 202 -0.09 -3.93 10.65
CA ASP A 202 0.94 -4.97 10.72
C ASP A 202 0.75 -6.04 9.63
N GLY A 203 1.23 -5.78 8.44
CA GLY A 203 1.17 -6.73 7.33
C GLY A 203 -0.25 -7.13 6.92
N GLY A 204 -1.26 -6.32 7.27
CA GLY A 204 -2.64 -6.57 6.95
C GLY A 204 -3.38 -7.51 7.89
N ILE A 205 -2.76 -7.98 8.99
CA ILE A 205 -3.42 -8.83 9.99
C ILE A 205 -4.21 -7.98 10.99
N LYS A 206 -3.57 -6.92 11.51
CA LYS A 206 -4.20 -5.99 12.46
C LYS A 206 -4.05 -4.57 11.97
N ASN A 207 -5.13 -3.83 12.06
CA ASN A 207 -5.15 -2.40 11.84
C ASN A 207 -5.62 -1.70 13.11
N HIS A 208 -4.86 -0.70 13.55
CA HIS A 208 -5.26 0.22 14.60
C HIS A 208 -5.52 1.59 13.96
N LEU A 209 -6.71 2.12 14.16
CA LEU A 209 -7.15 3.40 13.64
C LEU A 209 -7.53 4.33 14.79
N LEU A 210 -6.91 5.50 14.83
CA LEU A 210 -7.26 6.58 15.76
C LEU A 210 -7.59 7.82 14.94
N GLY A 211 -8.82 8.31 15.03
CA GLY A 211 -9.21 9.43 14.18
C GLY A 211 -10.40 10.24 14.65
N SER A 212 -10.68 11.29 13.90
CA SER A 212 -11.84 12.16 14.09
C SER A 212 -12.46 12.53 12.75
N PHE A 213 -13.77 12.74 12.77
CA PHE A 213 -14.55 13.12 11.60
C PHE A 213 -15.79 13.92 12.00
N LYS A 214 -16.27 14.74 11.09
CA LYS A 214 -17.48 15.53 11.28
C LYS A 214 -18.69 14.85 10.67
N GLN A 215 -19.83 15.09 11.26
CA GLN A 215 -21.13 14.60 10.84
C GLN A 215 -22.14 15.75 10.81
N ALA A 216 -22.93 15.85 9.76
CA ALA A 216 -23.97 16.87 9.68
C ALA A 216 -25.04 16.69 10.78
N PRO A 217 -25.63 17.80 11.32
CA PRO A 217 -25.32 19.19 10.99
C PRO A 217 -24.15 19.81 11.79
N LYS A 218 -23.70 19.21 12.89
CA LYS A 218 -22.64 19.73 13.79
C LYS A 218 -21.97 18.67 14.66
N GLY A 219 -22.18 17.40 14.33
CA GLY A 219 -21.60 16.29 15.08
C GLY A 219 -20.10 16.20 14.85
N VAL A 220 -19.37 15.85 15.92
CA VAL A 220 -17.97 15.41 15.86
C VAL A 220 -17.90 14.02 16.44
N LEU A 221 -17.29 13.11 15.69
CA LEU A 221 -17.06 11.73 16.10
C LEU A 221 -15.56 11.52 16.21
N SER A 222 -15.11 10.86 17.26
CA SER A 222 -13.73 10.39 17.42
C SER A 222 -13.77 8.88 17.61
N ALA A 223 -12.89 8.16 16.94
CA ALA A 223 -12.86 6.71 16.99
C ALA A 223 -11.44 6.22 17.30
N GLU A 224 -11.37 5.19 18.14
CA GLU A 224 -10.19 4.36 18.35
C GLU A 224 -10.62 2.92 18.11
N LEU A 225 -10.16 2.35 17.00
CA LEU A 225 -10.64 1.08 16.47
C LEU A 225 -9.48 0.14 16.17
N ASP A 226 -9.62 -1.11 16.59
CA ASP A 226 -8.76 -2.22 16.19
C ASP A 226 -9.54 -3.18 15.31
N TYR A 227 -8.98 -3.51 14.15
CA TYR A 227 -9.54 -4.52 13.26
C TYR A 227 -8.55 -5.66 13.03
N ASN A 228 -8.99 -6.89 13.27
CA ASN A 228 -8.24 -8.10 12.97
C ASN A 228 -8.82 -8.79 11.74
N HIS A 229 -8.04 -8.85 10.64
CA HIS A 229 -8.48 -9.41 9.36
C HIS A 229 -8.68 -10.92 9.39
N GLU A 230 -7.83 -11.67 10.13
CA GLU A 230 -7.93 -13.13 10.20
C GLU A 230 -9.20 -13.55 10.94
N GLN A 231 -9.50 -12.85 12.02
CA GLN A 231 -10.65 -13.14 12.88
C GLN A 231 -11.90 -12.39 12.43
N LYS A 232 -11.78 -11.42 11.52
CA LYS A 232 -12.84 -10.48 11.12
C LYS A 232 -13.48 -9.78 12.33
N LEU A 233 -12.67 -9.40 13.30
CA LEU A 233 -13.10 -8.78 14.53
C LEU A 233 -12.77 -7.30 14.54
N LEU A 234 -13.76 -6.48 14.79
CA LEU A 234 -13.67 -5.05 15.07
C LEU A 234 -13.94 -4.82 16.56
N GLN A 235 -13.06 -4.08 17.22
CA GLN A 235 -13.22 -3.64 18.60
C GLN A 235 -12.76 -2.19 18.76
N GLY A 236 -13.21 -1.53 19.83
CA GLY A 236 -12.77 -0.18 20.15
C GLY A 236 -13.89 0.71 20.64
N ASN A 237 -13.65 2.02 20.58
CA ASN A 237 -14.56 3.02 21.10
C ASN A 237 -14.83 4.11 20.06
N ILE A 238 -16.07 4.60 20.04
CA ILE A 238 -16.48 5.78 19.30
C ILE A 238 -17.07 6.78 20.28
N VAL A 239 -16.50 7.98 20.36
CA VAL A 239 -17.03 9.09 21.14
C VAL A 239 -17.75 10.04 20.21
N ALA A 240 -19.00 10.34 20.50
CA ALA A 240 -19.84 11.27 19.76
C ALA A 240 -20.10 12.56 20.58
N ILE A 241 -19.92 13.70 19.96
CA ILE A 241 -20.33 15.01 20.48
C ILE A 241 -21.32 15.59 19.49
N TYR A 242 -22.58 15.77 19.90
CA TYR A 242 -23.69 16.14 19.01
C TYR A 242 -23.84 15.22 17.79
N GLY A 243 -23.49 13.94 17.95
CA GLY A 243 -23.65 12.94 16.90
C GLY A 243 -25.09 12.75 16.48
N ASN A 244 -25.38 12.73 15.18
CA ASN A 244 -26.70 12.44 14.65
C ASN A 244 -26.99 10.95 14.81
N VAL A 245 -27.92 10.62 15.73
CA VAL A 245 -28.24 9.23 16.11
C VAL A 245 -28.77 8.44 14.92
N ARG A 246 -29.65 9.01 14.10
CA ARG A 246 -30.22 8.34 12.93
C ARG A 246 -29.10 7.96 11.94
N SER A 247 -28.19 8.89 11.66
CA SER A 247 -27.07 8.64 10.76
C SER A 247 -26.10 7.58 11.32
N ILE A 248 -25.78 7.63 12.61
CA ILE A 248 -24.96 6.60 13.27
C ILE A 248 -25.60 5.21 13.15
N LEU A 249 -26.92 5.11 13.39
CA LEU A 249 -27.65 3.85 13.27
C LEU A 249 -27.66 3.33 11.82
N LYS A 250 -27.85 4.20 10.84
CA LYS A 250 -27.78 3.83 9.42
C LYS A 250 -26.39 3.35 9.02
N MET A 251 -25.32 4.05 9.44
CA MET A 251 -23.93 3.58 9.21
C MET A 251 -23.72 2.17 9.78
N ALA A 252 -24.32 1.87 10.93
CA ALA A 252 -24.28 0.56 11.55
C ALA A 252 -25.29 -0.45 10.96
N LYS A 253 -26.06 -0.09 9.94
CA LYS A 253 -27.19 -0.88 9.37
C LYS A 253 -28.20 -1.34 10.43
N ALA A 254 -28.35 -0.54 11.49
CA ALA A 254 -29.30 -0.81 12.57
C ALA A 254 -30.66 -0.18 12.25
N ASP A 255 -31.71 -1.01 12.19
CA ASP A 255 -33.06 -0.57 11.82
C ASP A 255 -33.83 -0.08 13.07
N TYR A 256 -33.41 1.10 13.58
CA TYR A 256 -34.11 1.80 14.65
C TYR A 256 -34.55 3.19 14.17
N ASN A 257 -35.81 3.51 14.40
CA ASN A 257 -36.35 4.83 14.05
C ASN A 257 -36.20 5.80 15.25
N VAL A 258 -34.97 6.27 15.44
CA VAL A 258 -34.61 7.22 16.51
C VAL A 258 -33.95 8.45 15.88
N ASP A 259 -34.49 9.62 16.20
CA ASP A 259 -33.94 10.92 15.80
C ASP A 259 -33.37 11.66 17.00
N GLY A 260 -32.35 12.43 16.78
CA GLY A 260 -31.79 13.34 17.77
C GLY A 260 -30.28 13.48 17.65
N LEU A 261 -29.75 14.31 18.54
CA LEU A 261 -28.32 14.47 18.71
C LEU A 261 -27.90 13.80 20.01
N ALA A 262 -26.87 12.99 19.97
CA ALA A 262 -26.34 12.30 21.14
C ALA A 262 -24.95 12.83 21.49
N GLN A 263 -24.65 12.75 22.79
CA GLN A 263 -23.29 12.88 23.29
C GLN A 263 -23.03 11.65 24.17
N GLY A 264 -21.97 10.94 23.87
CA GLY A 264 -21.65 9.71 24.61
C GLY A 264 -20.56 8.89 23.97
N GLU A 265 -20.32 7.74 24.54
CA GLU A 265 -19.34 6.76 24.10
C GLU A 265 -20.03 5.45 23.71
N ILE A 266 -19.62 4.87 22.61
CA ILE A 266 -20.07 3.58 22.11
C ILE A 266 -18.86 2.64 22.15
N ALA A 267 -18.93 1.59 22.98
CA ALA A 267 -17.94 0.54 22.97
C ALA A 267 -18.35 -0.57 21.98
N ILE A 268 -17.45 -0.93 21.09
CA ILE A 268 -17.57 -2.03 20.14
C ILE A 268 -16.78 -3.20 20.70
N ASN A 269 -17.45 -4.31 21.03
CA ASN A 269 -16.84 -5.50 21.59
C ASN A 269 -16.86 -6.68 20.62
N PRO A 270 -15.79 -7.50 20.54
CA PRO A 270 -15.64 -8.56 19.55
C PRO A 270 -16.63 -9.73 19.69
N HIS A 271 -17.39 -9.83 20.77
CA HIS A 271 -18.29 -10.96 21.04
C HIS A 271 -19.75 -10.72 20.68
N GLY A 272 -20.02 -9.86 19.67
CA GLY A 272 -21.30 -9.85 18.97
C GLY A 272 -22.52 -9.34 19.74
N SER A 273 -22.39 -9.01 21.01
CA SER A 273 -23.40 -8.25 21.76
C SER A 273 -22.87 -6.82 21.87
N GLY A 274 -23.23 -5.96 20.93
CA GLY A 274 -22.96 -4.53 21.04
C GLY A 274 -23.62 -4.00 22.33
N SER A 275 -22.87 -3.94 23.42
CA SER A 275 -23.31 -3.20 24.59
C SER A 275 -23.00 -1.73 24.33
N VAL A 276 -24.04 -1.01 23.95
CA VAL A 276 -23.98 0.45 23.89
C VAL A 276 -24.08 0.93 25.34
N SER A 277 -22.97 1.36 25.90
CA SER A 277 -22.99 2.02 27.22
C SER A 277 -23.24 3.52 26.99
N TYR A 278 -24.45 3.95 27.19
CA TYR A 278 -24.83 5.36 27.17
C TYR A 278 -24.49 6.01 28.50
N THR A 279 -23.54 6.96 28.49
CA THR A 279 -23.28 7.74 29.70
C THR A 279 -24.11 9.01 29.78
N HIS A 280 -24.58 9.60 28.68
CA HIS A 280 -25.56 10.72 28.74
C HIS A 280 -26.25 10.91 27.39
N LEU A 281 -27.55 10.61 27.34
CA LEU A 281 -28.46 11.02 26.27
C LEU A 281 -29.08 12.36 26.66
N THR A 282 -28.67 13.46 26.08
CA THR A 282 -29.44 14.70 26.07
C THR A 282 -30.38 14.63 24.89
N LEU A 283 -31.61 14.18 25.11
CA LEU A 283 -32.68 14.36 24.14
C LEU A 283 -32.99 15.86 24.07
N PRO A 284 -33.15 16.46 22.88
CA PRO A 284 -33.66 17.82 22.78
C PRO A 284 -35.07 17.83 23.33
N THR A 285 -35.32 18.70 24.30
CA THR A 285 -36.66 19.02 24.76
C THR A 285 -37.42 19.58 23.57
N ILE A 286 -38.44 18.87 23.10
CA ILE A 286 -39.39 19.38 22.11
C ILE A 286 -40.19 20.49 22.85
N ALA A 287 -39.94 21.75 22.44
CA ALA A 287 -40.77 22.87 22.80
C ALA A 287 -41.80 23.09 21.71
#